data_aa570a26dac82f547d643e4eeb4319ab
#
_entry.id   aa570a26dac82f547d643e4eeb4319ab
#
_cell.length_a   1.000
_cell.length_b   1.000
_cell.length_c   1.000
_cell.angle_alpha   90.00
_cell.angle_beta   90.00
_cell.angle_gamma   90.00
#
_symmetry.space_group_name_H-M   'P 1'
#
loop_
_entity.id
_entity.type
_entity.pdbx_description
1 polymer ?
#
loop_
_entity_poly.entity_id
_entity_poly.type
_entity_poly.pdbx_seq_one_letter_code
_entity_poly.pdbx_strand_id
1 'polypeptide(L)'
;MIKRKLAAEEIQEMKDGYIPAPYQLEEGEQINDLYLEPVFFENENGPTIGVTTCGVIVKDGLFFKDMDNSGELSPYKDWRLDHETRAKDMVAHLRLDQQAGLVLNTLWNSPMVMTREEAKDEKGEIIPSKIFKRFDPEEKEGPSFLPGVTMNVSDADVLERKLTGGVYRGDMRAEAGMSALYHNLGTQMLEYEACQDGVAIPYSLHTNPINIGYPDFLGIGAAVMGDGNFELVYEMADTDRKMMKAAGQNIMYGPQVDVATDPRWPRNSGTYGERTDITCGIIKELVRGYQNGEDGLNEGSVVITVKHFPGDGPAENGFEPHMPIGQWRLYPTEGSMEKYHLPPFQAAFDLKASAIMPDYSRICADSRSKEQYYRGRLTSRETVGSTYIKELITDLARETMG
;
A
#
# COMPACT_ATOMS: atom_id res chain seq x y z
N MET A 1 7.81 4.46 31.75
CA MET A 1 8.72 4.26 30.58
C MET A 1 10.13 4.69 30.91
N ILE A 2 11.09 3.83 30.71
CA ILE A 2 12.51 4.11 30.93
C ILE A 2 13.15 4.48 29.60
N LYS A 3 13.60 5.74 29.46
CA LYS A 3 14.41 6.17 28.32
C LYS A 3 15.88 5.96 28.66
N ARG A 4 16.57 5.10 27.90
CA ARG A 4 18.00 4.88 28.05
C ARG A 4 18.79 6.00 27.38
N LYS A 5 19.81 6.50 28.07
CA LYS A 5 20.80 7.39 27.43
C LYS A 5 21.77 6.53 26.63
N LEU A 6 21.74 6.71 25.33
CA LEU A 6 22.75 6.14 24.44
C LEU A 6 23.91 7.13 24.38
N ALA A 7 25.10 6.68 24.73
CA ALA A 7 26.30 7.52 24.67
C ALA A 7 26.79 7.59 23.21
N ALA A 8 26.59 8.73 22.54
CA ALA A 8 26.89 8.92 21.12
C ALA A 8 28.38 8.63 20.78
N GLU A 9 29.28 8.94 21.70
CA GLU A 9 30.73 8.69 21.53
C GLU A 9 31.07 7.19 21.54
N GLU A 10 30.41 6.39 22.39
CA GLU A 10 30.62 4.94 22.45
C GLU A 10 30.05 4.23 21.21
N ILE A 11 28.97 4.77 20.64
CA ILE A 11 28.30 4.20 19.47
C ILE A 11 29.14 4.39 18.21
N GLN A 12 29.73 5.59 18.01
CA GLN A 12 30.52 5.92 16.82
C GLN A 12 31.82 5.11 16.67
N GLU A 13 32.37 4.63 17.78
CA GLU A 13 33.63 3.85 17.77
C GLU A 13 33.40 2.33 17.75
N MET A 14 32.14 1.88 17.88
CA MET A 14 31.81 0.46 17.94
C MET A 14 31.92 -0.20 16.56
N LYS A 15 32.80 -1.18 16.43
CA LYS A 15 32.94 -1.97 15.19
C LYS A 15 32.03 -3.20 15.20
N ASP A 16 31.94 -3.89 16.31
CA ASP A 16 31.07 -5.02 16.54
C ASP A 16 30.45 -4.90 17.93
N GLY A 17 29.17 -5.24 18.08
CA GLY A 17 28.50 -5.19 19.36
C GLY A 17 26.98 -5.07 19.27
N TYR A 18 26.40 -4.69 20.38
CA TYR A 18 24.95 -4.54 20.53
C TYR A 18 24.60 -3.27 21.29
N ILE A 19 23.68 -2.49 20.73
CA ILE A 19 23.12 -1.31 21.35
C ILE A 19 21.72 -1.67 21.82
N PRO A 20 21.45 -1.61 23.12
CA PRO A 20 20.12 -1.91 23.68
C PRO A 20 19.05 -0.94 23.14
N ALA A 21 17.79 -1.39 23.13
CA ALA A 21 16.65 -0.55 22.77
C ALA A 21 16.64 0.80 23.52
N PRO A 22 16.38 1.93 22.83
CA PRO A 22 16.36 3.26 23.46
C PRO A 22 15.27 3.40 24.54
N TYR A 23 14.18 2.66 24.39
CA TYR A 23 13.06 2.69 25.32
C TYR A 23 12.74 1.30 25.82
N GLN A 24 12.37 1.23 27.09
CA GLN A 24 11.85 0.04 27.75
C GLN A 24 10.53 0.39 28.43
N LEU A 25 9.47 -0.36 28.09
CA LEU A 25 8.19 -0.21 28.74
C LEU A 25 8.28 -0.75 30.19
N GLU A 26 7.59 -0.08 31.10
CA GLU A 26 7.40 -0.53 32.48
C GLU A 26 6.19 -1.47 32.54
N GLU A 27 6.10 -2.25 33.60
CA GLU A 27 4.99 -3.19 33.79
C GLU A 27 3.64 -2.44 33.80
N GLY A 28 2.72 -2.88 32.94
CA GLY A 28 1.39 -2.28 32.77
C GLY A 28 1.31 -1.11 31.79
N GLU A 29 2.44 -0.63 31.25
CA GLU A 29 2.42 0.35 30.15
C GLU A 29 2.08 -0.33 28.82
N GLN A 30 1.31 0.36 28.01
CA GLN A 30 0.97 -0.09 26.64
C GLN A 30 1.62 0.82 25.61
N ILE A 31 2.19 0.20 24.59
CA ILE A 31 2.94 0.92 23.56
C ILE A 31 2.11 1.96 22.81
N ASN A 32 0.84 1.70 22.60
CA ASN A 32 -0.08 2.60 21.89
C ASN A 32 -0.62 3.77 22.73
N ASP A 33 -0.31 3.80 24.02
CA ASP A 33 -0.56 4.97 24.90
C ASP A 33 0.61 5.97 24.88
N LEU A 34 1.72 5.61 24.21
CA LEU A 34 2.97 6.35 24.22
C LEU A 34 3.35 6.84 22.82
N TYR A 35 3.93 8.04 22.76
CA TYR A 35 4.64 8.51 21.57
C TYR A 35 6.14 8.51 21.86
N LEU A 36 6.87 7.65 21.13
CA LEU A 36 8.30 7.50 21.26
C LEU A 36 9.00 8.12 20.04
N GLU A 37 9.90 9.07 20.28
CA GLU A 37 10.76 9.57 19.23
C GLU A 37 11.77 8.50 18.80
N PRO A 38 11.82 8.11 17.53
CA PRO A 38 12.82 7.16 17.05
C PRO A 38 14.23 7.69 17.24
N VAL A 39 15.16 6.82 17.61
CA VAL A 39 16.60 7.09 17.56
C VAL A 39 17.13 6.57 16.25
N PHE A 40 17.85 7.42 15.51
CA PHE A 40 18.35 7.10 14.17
C PHE A 40 19.84 6.78 14.18
N PHE A 41 20.21 5.79 13.40
CA PHE A 41 21.58 5.35 13.13
C PHE A 41 21.85 5.41 11.63
N GLU A 42 22.79 6.21 11.20
CA GLU A 42 23.14 6.38 9.80
C GLU A 42 24.20 5.36 9.40
N ASN A 43 24.02 4.70 8.26
CA ASN A 43 24.99 3.81 7.67
C ASN A 43 25.66 4.50 6.48
N GLU A 44 26.99 4.44 6.41
CA GLU A 44 27.71 4.86 5.22
C GLU A 44 27.34 3.93 4.04
N ASN A 45 26.81 4.52 2.98
CA ASN A 45 26.32 3.79 1.79
C ASN A 45 25.21 2.76 2.07
N GLY A 46 24.40 2.97 3.12
CA GLY A 46 23.31 2.08 3.52
C GLY A 46 22.10 2.84 4.08
N PRO A 47 21.06 2.10 4.52
CA PRO A 47 19.86 2.73 5.06
C PRO A 47 20.12 3.38 6.42
N THR A 48 19.42 4.49 6.69
CA THR A 48 19.26 5.00 8.06
C THR A 48 18.31 4.11 8.84
N ILE A 49 18.75 3.62 10.00
CA ILE A 49 17.98 2.75 10.88
C ILE A 49 17.29 3.58 11.96
N GLY A 50 15.98 3.50 12.05
CA GLY A 50 15.21 4.10 13.15
C GLY A 50 14.71 3.03 14.12
N VAL A 51 14.92 3.23 15.42
CA VAL A 51 14.50 2.29 16.48
C VAL A 51 13.83 3.01 17.64
N THR A 52 12.89 2.34 18.28
CA THR A 52 12.26 2.75 19.53
C THR A 52 12.43 1.69 20.62
N THR A 53 11.81 0.53 20.45
CA THR A 53 11.76 -0.55 21.46
C THR A 53 12.59 -1.78 21.07
N CYS A 54 13.21 -1.80 19.91
CA CYS A 54 14.19 -2.82 19.56
C CYS A 54 15.63 -2.31 19.64
N GLY A 55 16.57 -3.24 19.77
CA GLY A 55 17.99 -2.94 19.78
C GLY A 55 18.60 -2.79 18.39
N VAL A 56 19.89 -2.50 18.37
CA VAL A 56 20.67 -2.38 17.13
C VAL A 56 21.90 -3.28 17.22
N ILE A 57 22.06 -4.14 16.24
CA ILE A 57 23.28 -4.95 16.07
C ILE A 57 24.29 -4.08 15.34
N VAL A 58 25.51 -4.02 15.83
CA VAL A 58 26.63 -3.39 15.13
C VAL A 58 27.55 -4.47 14.59
N LYS A 59 27.81 -4.44 13.31
CA LYS A 59 28.72 -5.38 12.64
C LYS A 59 29.52 -4.68 11.57
N ASP A 60 30.84 -4.82 11.62
CA ASP A 60 31.79 -4.16 10.73
C ASP A 60 31.63 -2.61 10.71
N GLY A 61 31.21 -2.00 11.82
CA GLY A 61 30.91 -0.59 11.94
C GLY A 61 29.57 -0.16 11.30
N LEU A 62 28.74 -1.09 10.88
CA LEU A 62 27.42 -0.84 10.32
C LEU A 62 26.32 -1.24 11.30
N PHE A 63 25.18 -0.56 11.18
CA PHE A 63 24.04 -0.70 12.07
C PHE A 63 22.91 -1.50 11.43
N PHE A 64 22.36 -2.46 12.17
CA PHE A 64 21.27 -3.34 11.75
C PHE A 64 20.17 -3.35 12.83
N LYS A 65 18.94 -3.18 12.40
CA LYS A 65 17.78 -3.21 13.30
C LYS A 65 17.58 -4.64 13.82
N ASP A 66 17.61 -4.82 15.14
CA ASP A 66 17.38 -6.12 15.77
C ASP A 66 15.89 -6.36 16.01
N MET A 67 15.20 -6.78 14.95
CA MET A 67 13.74 -6.86 14.90
C MET A 67 13.15 -7.90 15.88
N ASP A 68 13.94 -8.81 16.40
CA ASP A 68 13.53 -9.87 17.33
C ASP A 68 14.26 -9.83 18.68
N ASN A 69 15.04 -8.77 18.92
CA ASN A 69 15.86 -8.58 20.12
C ASN A 69 16.75 -9.80 20.45
N SER A 70 17.13 -10.61 19.45
CA SER A 70 18.00 -11.79 19.66
C SER A 70 19.47 -11.43 19.84
N GLY A 71 19.90 -10.27 19.39
CA GLY A 71 21.30 -9.87 19.33
C GLY A 71 22.07 -10.56 18.18
N GLU A 72 21.41 -11.38 17.34
CA GLU A 72 22.02 -12.10 16.24
C GLU A 72 21.64 -11.50 14.89
N LEU A 73 22.63 -11.29 14.01
CA LEU A 73 22.41 -10.80 12.65
C LEU A 73 22.00 -11.96 11.74
N SER A 74 20.70 -12.22 11.66
CA SER A 74 20.15 -13.18 10.70
C SER A 74 20.06 -12.58 9.30
N PRO A 75 20.00 -13.40 8.23
CA PRO A 75 19.96 -12.90 6.86
C PRO A 75 18.84 -11.87 6.60
N TYR A 76 17.64 -12.05 7.15
CA TYR A 76 16.54 -11.08 6.91
C TYR A 76 16.78 -9.70 7.53
N LYS A 77 17.60 -9.60 8.58
CA LYS A 77 17.98 -8.33 9.20
C LYS A 77 19.15 -7.66 8.48
N ASP A 78 19.93 -8.42 7.70
CA ASP A 78 21.11 -7.91 6.99
C ASP A 78 20.69 -7.21 5.69
N TRP A 79 20.58 -5.90 5.74
CA TRP A 79 20.17 -5.07 4.60
C TRP A 79 21.17 -5.08 3.43
N ARG A 80 22.39 -5.58 3.61
CA ARG A 80 23.41 -5.72 2.56
C ARG A 80 23.10 -6.88 1.59
N LEU A 81 22.30 -7.83 2.04
CA LEU A 81 21.89 -8.98 1.23
C LEU A 81 20.76 -8.61 0.27
N ASP A 82 20.67 -9.35 -0.82
CA ASP A 82 19.59 -9.18 -1.78
C ASP A 82 18.20 -9.49 -1.18
N HIS A 83 17.18 -8.92 -1.78
CA HIS A 83 15.81 -9.01 -1.25
C HIS A 83 15.29 -10.45 -1.23
N GLU A 84 15.69 -11.30 -2.20
CA GLU A 84 15.23 -12.68 -2.29
C GLU A 84 15.83 -13.53 -1.14
N THR A 85 17.11 -13.36 -0.86
CA THR A 85 17.79 -14.01 0.26
C THR A 85 17.16 -13.62 1.60
N ARG A 86 16.91 -12.33 1.80
CA ARG A 86 16.26 -11.81 3.01
C ARG A 86 14.84 -12.31 3.17
N ALA A 87 14.05 -12.29 2.09
CA ALA A 87 12.67 -12.78 2.10
C ALA A 87 12.59 -14.29 2.37
N LYS A 88 13.46 -15.10 1.79
CA LYS A 88 13.52 -16.55 2.04
C LYS A 88 13.81 -16.86 3.50
N ASP A 89 14.75 -16.16 4.09
CA ASP A 89 15.08 -16.33 5.51
C ASP A 89 13.89 -15.92 6.40
N MET A 90 13.27 -14.76 6.15
CA MET A 90 12.08 -14.33 6.90
C MET A 90 10.94 -15.35 6.81
N VAL A 91 10.62 -15.82 5.60
CA VAL A 91 9.53 -16.79 5.38
C VAL A 91 9.80 -18.13 6.08
N ALA A 92 11.06 -18.54 6.16
CA ALA A 92 11.44 -19.78 6.86
C ALA A 92 11.14 -19.74 8.38
N HIS A 93 11.06 -18.55 8.97
CA HIS A 93 10.74 -18.37 10.39
C HIS A 93 9.23 -18.21 10.65
N LEU A 94 8.42 -18.11 9.60
CA LEU A 94 6.97 -17.90 9.70
C LEU A 94 6.20 -19.22 9.66
N ARG A 95 5.19 -19.37 10.53
CA ARG A 95 4.18 -20.42 10.40
C ARG A 95 3.34 -20.20 9.14
N LEU A 96 2.67 -21.26 8.65
CA LEU A 96 1.86 -21.21 7.44
C LEU A 96 0.71 -20.17 7.54
N ASP A 97 0.08 -20.05 8.70
CA ASP A 97 -0.97 -19.06 8.94
C ASP A 97 -0.44 -17.62 8.91
N GLN A 98 0.77 -17.39 9.39
CA GLN A 98 1.47 -16.12 9.29
C GLN A 98 1.88 -15.80 7.85
N GLN A 99 2.37 -16.80 7.10
CA GLN A 99 2.67 -16.66 5.67
C GLN A 99 1.41 -16.28 4.88
N ALA A 100 0.28 -16.94 5.18
CA ALA A 100 -1.02 -16.58 4.60
C ALA A 100 -1.46 -15.16 5.00
N GLY A 101 -1.21 -14.77 6.24
CA GLY A 101 -1.49 -13.43 6.75
C GLY A 101 -0.77 -12.34 5.98
N LEU A 102 0.52 -12.56 5.64
CA LEU A 102 1.32 -11.59 4.88
C LEU A 102 0.77 -11.26 3.47
N VAL A 103 -0.08 -12.10 2.91
CA VAL A 103 -0.74 -11.85 1.62
C VAL A 103 -2.20 -11.42 1.75
N LEU A 104 -2.70 -11.31 2.98
CA LEU A 104 -4.02 -10.79 3.28
C LEU A 104 -3.94 -9.31 3.62
N ASN A 105 -4.52 -8.50 2.77
CA ASN A 105 -4.60 -7.07 2.97
C ASN A 105 -5.80 -6.72 3.85
N THR A 106 -5.55 -6.09 4.99
CA THR A 106 -6.59 -5.76 5.96
C THR A 106 -6.74 -4.26 6.17
N LEU A 107 -7.93 -3.82 6.52
CA LEU A 107 -8.17 -2.48 7.03
C LEU A 107 -8.04 -2.55 8.55
N TRP A 108 -6.83 -2.32 9.03
CA TRP A 108 -6.56 -2.25 10.45
C TRP A 108 -6.47 -0.81 10.91
N ASN A 109 -7.28 -0.46 11.90
CA ASN A 109 -7.21 0.77 12.65
C ASN A 109 -7.21 2.09 11.83
N SER A 110 -8.40 2.56 11.43
CA SER A 110 -8.53 3.91 10.86
C SER A 110 -8.24 4.98 11.92
N PRO A 111 -7.57 6.10 11.58
CA PRO A 111 -7.33 7.18 12.53
C PRO A 111 -8.65 7.73 13.06
N MET A 112 -8.68 7.96 14.38
CA MET A 112 -9.87 8.47 15.06
C MET A 112 -9.98 9.99 14.93
N VAL A 113 -8.88 10.67 14.65
CA VAL A 113 -8.82 12.12 14.45
C VAL A 113 -8.27 12.46 13.08
N MET A 114 -8.71 13.59 12.53
CA MET A 114 -8.38 14.02 11.18
C MET A 114 -7.34 15.14 11.14
N THR A 115 -7.19 15.88 12.22
CA THR A 115 -6.26 16.99 12.33
C THR A 115 -5.31 16.82 13.51
N ARG A 116 -4.13 17.42 13.39
CA ARG A 116 -3.12 17.40 14.43
C ARG A 116 -3.60 18.09 15.71
N GLU A 117 -4.44 19.12 15.59
CA GLU A 117 -5.02 19.82 16.74
C GLU A 117 -6.00 18.92 17.51
N GLU A 118 -6.81 18.11 16.80
CA GLU A 118 -7.71 17.15 17.46
C GLU A 118 -6.95 16.05 18.21
N ALA A 119 -5.72 15.76 17.78
CA ALA A 119 -4.85 14.76 18.41
C ALA A 119 -4.14 15.27 19.67
N LYS A 120 -4.18 16.58 19.96
CA LYS A 120 -3.47 17.19 21.11
C LYS A 120 -4.32 17.23 22.37
N ASP A 121 -3.64 17.31 23.50
CA ASP A 121 -4.22 17.68 24.78
C ASP A 121 -4.22 19.21 24.99
N GLU A 122 -4.70 19.64 26.16
CA GLU A 122 -4.75 21.07 26.54
C GLU A 122 -3.35 21.72 26.63
N LYS A 123 -2.28 20.94 26.73
CA LYS A 123 -0.89 21.38 26.77
C LYS A 123 -0.24 21.42 25.39
N GLY A 124 -0.95 20.96 24.36
CA GLY A 124 -0.44 20.84 22.99
C GLY A 124 0.38 19.59 22.73
N GLU A 125 0.37 18.61 23.63
CA GLU A 125 1.06 17.33 23.46
C GLU A 125 0.17 16.33 22.73
N ILE A 126 0.77 15.48 21.88
CA ILE A 126 0.06 14.45 21.13
C ILE A 126 -0.43 13.36 22.10
N ILE A 127 -1.71 13.02 21.96
CA ILE A 127 -2.34 11.89 22.65
C ILE A 127 -2.46 10.73 21.69
N PRO A 128 -1.57 9.71 21.74
CA PRO A 128 -1.57 8.59 20.81
C PRO A 128 -2.90 7.84 20.73
N SER A 129 -3.57 7.65 21.86
CA SER A 129 -4.88 6.97 21.93
C SER A 129 -6.04 7.72 21.24
N LYS A 130 -5.86 8.99 20.88
CA LYS A 130 -6.78 9.71 19.98
C LYS A 130 -6.53 9.41 18.51
N ILE A 131 -5.32 8.98 18.15
CA ILE A 131 -4.93 8.68 16.77
C ILE A 131 -5.15 7.22 16.49
N PHE A 132 -4.66 6.36 17.37
CA PHE A 132 -4.86 4.93 17.32
C PHE A 132 -5.80 4.48 18.42
N LYS A 133 -6.78 3.66 18.06
CA LYS A 133 -7.50 2.88 19.05
C LYS A 133 -6.49 2.07 19.86
N ARG A 134 -6.73 1.97 21.17
CA ARG A 134 -5.95 1.09 22.02
C ARG A 134 -6.00 -0.33 21.46
N PHE A 135 -4.84 -0.93 21.35
CA PHE A 135 -4.71 -2.32 20.93
C PHE A 135 -5.33 -3.21 22.01
N ASP A 136 -6.30 -4.00 21.65
CA ASP A 136 -6.95 -4.96 22.54
C ASP A 136 -6.75 -6.39 21.99
N PRO A 137 -5.78 -7.15 22.54
CA PRO A 137 -5.52 -8.51 22.09
C PRO A 137 -6.70 -9.47 22.38
N GLU A 138 -7.66 -9.05 23.18
CA GLU A 138 -8.88 -9.84 23.46
C GLU A 138 -10.06 -9.43 22.57
N GLU A 139 -9.93 -8.35 21.77
CA GLU A 139 -10.99 -7.93 20.86
C GLU A 139 -11.16 -8.94 19.72
N LYS A 140 -12.33 -9.58 19.70
CA LYS A 140 -12.67 -10.61 18.71
C LYS A 140 -13.46 -10.10 17.51
N GLU A 141 -13.91 -8.84 17.57
CA GLU A 141 -14.73 -8.23 16.52
C GLU A 141 -14.17 -6.87 16.14
N GLY A 142 -13.55 -6.77 14.98
CA GLY A 142 -13.09 -5.51 14.42
C GLY A 142 -14.23 -4.68 13.78
N PRO A 143 -14.00 -3.42 13.40
CA PRO A 143 -15.01 -2.55 12.82
C PRO A 143 -15.46 -3.04 11.44
N SER A 144 -16.78 -3.06 11.19
CA SER A 144 -17.36 -3.37 9.89
C SER A 144 -17.69 -2.10 9.10
N PHE A 145 -17.23 -2.02 7.85
CA PHE A 145 -17.55 -0.90 6.95
C PHE A 145 -18.87 -1.07 6.21
N LEU A 146 -19.35 -2.31 6.09
CA LEU A 146 -20.54 -2.61 5.30
C LEU A 146 -21.55 -3.41 6.13
N PRO A 147 -22.79 -2.97 6.21
CA PRO A 147 -23.86 -3.75 6.87
C PRO A 147 -23.94 -5.15 6.27
N GLY A 148 -23.77 -6.17 7.10
CA GLY A 148 -23.89 -7.58 6.72
C GLY A 148 -22.64 -8.19 6.06
N VAL A 149 -21.52 -7.47 5.99
CA VAL A 149 -20.23 -8.01 5.57
C VAL A 149 -19.27 -7.93 6.75
N THR A 150 -18.95 -9.05 7.33
CA THR A 150 -17.92 -9.17 8.36
C THR A 150 -16.55 -9.16 7.69
N MET A 151 -15.95 -7.99 7.53
CA MET A 151 -14.53 -7.82 7.25
C MET A 151 -13.77 -7.54 8.55
N ASN A 152 -14.23 -8.15 9.62
CA ASN A 152 -13.73 -7.89 10.94
C ASN A 152 -12.45 -8.67 11.17
N VAL A 153 -11.34 -7.97 11.16
CA VAL A 153 -10.07 -8.49 11.61
C VAL A 153 -9.85 -7.92 13.00
N SER A 154 -9.78 -8.76 13.99
CA SER A 154 -9.47 -8.35 15.37
C SER A 154 -8.00 -7.95 15.48
N ASP A 155 -7.69 -7.14 16.47
CA ASP A 155 -6.30 -6.80 16.80
C ASP A 155 -5.46 -8.07 17.07
N ALA A 156 -6.05 -9.06 17.74
CA ALA A 156 -5.43 -10.36 17.97
C ALA A 156 -5.09 -11.09 16.66
N ASP A 157 -6.01 -11.10 15.68
CA ASP A 157 -5.75 -11.74 14.38
C ASP A 157 -4.61 -11.04 13.62
N VAL A 158 -4.55 -9.69 13.67
CA VAL A 158 -3.48 -8.92 13.01
C VAL A 158 -2.11 -9.33 13.55
N LEU A 159 -1.98 -9.41 14.86
CA LEU A 159 -0.72 -9.76 15.50
C LEU A 159 -0.35 -11.23 15.32
N GLU A 160 -1.26 -12.13 15.71
CA GLU A 160 -0.99 -13.57 15.73
C GLU A 160 -0.71 -14.11 14.33
N ARG A 161 -1.45 -13.62 13.33
CA ARG A 161 -1.36 -14.09 11.94
C ARG A 161 -0.46 -13.25 11.07
N LYS A 162 0.17 -12.20 11.61
CA LYS A 162 1.01 -11.28 10.83
C LYS A 162 0.29 -10.74 9.60
N LEU A 163 -0.96 -10.34 9.76
CA LEU A 163 -1.76 -9.81 8.65
C LEU A 163 -1.10 -8.56 8.09
N THR A 164 -0.74 -8.62 6.82
CA THR A 164 -0.08 -7.50 6.13
C THR A 164 -1.00 -6.31 6.02
N GLY A 165 -0.39 -5.19 6.21
CA GLY A 165 -1.05 -3.96 5.94
C GLY A 165 -2.04 -3.59 7.02
N GLY A 166 -1.53 -3.07 8.09
CA GLY A 166 -2.23 -2.00 8.73
C GLY A 166 -2.52 -0.99 7.64
N VAL A 167 -3.53 -1.26 6.82
CA VAL A 167 -3.88 -0.38 5.73
C VAL A 167 -4.47 0.86 6.33
N TYR A 168 -3.61 1.83 6.49
CA TYR A 168 -4.09 3.16 6.59
C TYR A 168 -4.66 3.55 5.21
N ARG A 169 -5.93 3.49 5.09
CA ARG A 169 -6.64 4.36 4.19
C ARG A 169 -6.45 5.74 4.76
N GLY A 170 -5.44 6.48 4.30
CA GLY A 170 -5.35 7.88 4.60
C GLY A 170 -6.71 8.47 4.30
N ASP A 171 -7.46 8.87 5.33
CA ASP A 171 -8.73 9.52 5.08
C ASP A 171 -8.41 10.70 4.17
N MET A 172 -9.19 10.85 3.12
CA MET A 172 -9.10 11.92 2.11
C MET A 172 -8.96 13.33 2.71
N ARG A 173 -9.08 13.48 4.00
CA ARG A 173 -9.14 14.73 4.73
C ARG A 173 -8.04 14.88 5.77
N ALA A 174 -7.20 13.86 5.99
CA ALA A 174 -6.13 13.97 6.96
C ALA A 174 -5.03 14.90 6.45
N GLU A 175 -4.55 15.79 7.29
CA GLU A 175 -3.36 16.58 7.00
C GLU A 175 -2.16 15.63 6.77
N ALA A 176 -1.25 16.00 5.85
CA ALA A 176 -0.04 15.23 5.57
C ALA A 176 0.80 14.94 6.83
N GLY A 177 0.83 15.88 7.78
CA GLY A 177 1.49 15.69 9.06
C GLY A 177 0.84 14.61 9.93
N MET A 178 -0.46 14.37 9.80
CA MET A 178 -1.15 13.27 10.48
C MET A 178 -0.79 11.92 9.91
N SER A 179 -0.63 11.83 8.58
CA SER A 179 -0.17 10.59 7.95
C SER A 179 1.22 10.16 8.45
N ALA A 180 2.15 11.10 8.57
CA ALA A 180 3.48 10.84 9.11
C ALA A 180 3.43 10.40 10.59
N LEU A 181 2.64 11.09 11.40
CA LEU A 181 2.46 10.75 12.81
C LEU A 181 1.83 9.37 12.99
N TYR A 182 0.81 9.07 12.18
CA TYR A 182 0.16 7.77 12.14
C TYR A 182 1.13 6.66 11.74
N HIS A 183 1.96 6.90 10.72
CA HIS A 183 3.00 5.97 10.31
C HIS A 183 3.99 5.70 11.44
N ASN A 184 4.46 6.73 12.11
CA ASN A 184 5.40 6.60 13.22
C ASN A 184 4.82 5.78 14.38
N LEU A 185 3.57 6.04 14.76
CA LEU A 185 2.90 5.29 15.82
C LEU A 185 2.66 3.83 15.41
N GLY A 186 2.21 3.58 14.18
CA GLY A 186 2.03 2.22 13.66
C GLY A 186 3.34 1.45 13.59
N THR A 187 4.40 2.08 13.11
CA THR A 187 5.74 1.47 13.07
C THR A 187 6.26 1.15 14.46
N GLN A 188 6.07 2.04 15.42
CA GLN A 188 6.43 1.83 16.83
C GLN A 188 5.70 0.64 17.44
N MET A 189 4.39 0.52 17.18
CA MET A 189 3.59 -0.60 17.67
C MET A 189 4.06 -1.93 17.08
N LEU A 190 4.24 -1.97 15.77
CA LEU A 190 4.68 -3.19 15.08
C LEU A 190 6.12 -3.56 15.42
N GLU A 191 6.99 -2.59 15.67
CA GLU A 191 8.34 -2.85 16.18
C GLU A 191 8.29 -3.53 17.55
N TYR A 192 7.46 -3.00 18.46
CA TYR A 192 7.28 -3.59 19.78
C TYR A 192 6.76 -5.03 19.71
N GLU A 193 5.74 -5.29 18.89
CA GLU A 193 5.17 -6.61 18.72
C GLU A 193 6.12 -7.59 18.02
N ALA A 194 6.90 -7.11 17.04
CA ALA A 194 7.92 -7.94 16.41
C ALA A 194 8.96 -8.45 17.41
N CYS A 195 9.32 -7.61 18.38
CA CYS A 195 10.26 -8.00 19.43
C CYS A 195 9.69 -9.05 20.41
N GLN A 196 8.39 -9.34 20.38
CA GLN A 196 7.77 -10.37 21.21
C GLN A 196 7.88 -11.77 20.57
N ASP A 197 7.78 -11.87 19.25
CA ASP A 197 7.69 -13.17 18.56
C ASP A 197 8.74 -13.40 17.45
N GLY A 198 9.63 -12.45 17.25
CA GLY A 198 10.79 -12.59 16.38
C GLY A 198 10.58 -12.24 14.93
N VAL A 199 9.39 -11.80 14.49
CA VAL A 199 9.15 -11.42 13.09
C VAL A 199 8.32 -10.15 12.99
N ALA A 200 8.93 -9.12 12.42
CA ALA A 200 8.23 -7.88 12.09
C ALA A 200 7.22 -8.07 10.97
N ILE A 201 6.05 -7.50 11.15
CA ILE A 201 5.08 -7.36 10.06
C ILE A 201 5.54 -6.21 9.16
N PRO A 202 5.61 -6.40 7.82
CA PRO A 202 5.82 -5.29 6.92
C PRO A 202 4.65 -4.30 7.03
N TYR A 203 4.90 -3.15 7.63
CA TYR A 203 3.92 -2.10 7.71
C TYR A 203 4.00 -1.21 6.48
N SER A 204 2.91 -1.12 5.75
CA SER A 204 2.81 -0.22 4.62
C SER A 204 1.59 0.68 4.75
N LEU A 205 1.78 1.96 4.53
CA LEU A 205 0.68 2.87 4.33
C LEU A 205 0.21 2.77 2.88
N HIS A 206 -1.08 2.52 2.74
CA HIS A 206 -1.73 2.46 1.45
C HIS A 206 -2.61 3.68 1.30
N THR A 207 -2.48 4.39 0.22
CA THR A 207 -3.35 5.50 -0.10
C THR A 207 -3.84 5.44 -1.54
N ASN A 208 -4.94 6.10 -1.81
CA ASN A 208 -5.39 6.43 -3.14
C ASN A 208 -5.08 7.93 -3.36
N PRO A 209 -4.51 8.38 -4.48
CA PRO A 209 -4.18 9.78 -4.72
C PRO A 209 -5.34 10.73 -4.46
N ILE A 210 -6.57 10.28 -4.72
CA ILE A 210 -7.80 11.03 -4.46
C ILE A 210 -8.04 11.24 -2.95
N ASN A 211 -7.40 10.44 -2.09
CA ASN A 211 -7.73 10.32 -0.68
C ASN A 211 -6.81 11.10 0.27
N ILE A 212 -5.80 11.80 -0.24
CA ILE A 212 -4.77 12.42 0.62
C ILE A 212 -4.83 13.94 0.69
N GLY A 213 -5.96 14.53 0.29
CA GLY A 213 -6.15 15.97 0.41
C GLY A 213 -5.23 16.82 -0.46
N TYR A 214 -4.56 16.20 -1.43
CA TYR A 214 -3.76 16.89 -2.42
C TYR A 214 -4.62 17.43 -3.57
N PRO A 215 -4.11 18.42 -4.31
CA PRO A 215 -4.89 19.06 -5.35
C PRO A 215 -5.45 18.03 -6.33
N ASP A 216 -6.69 18.25 -6.58
CA ASP A 216 -7.69 17.49 -7.25
C ASP A 216 -7.20 16.86 -8.57
N PHE A 217 -6.85 15.57 -8.53
CA PHE A 217 -6.64 14.79 -9.75
C PHE A 217 -7.90 14.65 -10.60
N LEU A 218 -9.07 14.97 -10.05
CA LEU A 218 -10.36 14.85 -10.74
C LEU A 218 -10.43 15.71 -12.01
N GLY A 219 -9.75 16.84 -12.03
CA GLY A 219 -9.72 17.73 -13.18
C GLY A 219 -8.64 17.42 -14.21
N ILE A 220 -7.71 16.48 -13.93
CA ILE A 220 -6.51 16.34 -14.76
C ILE A 220 -6.84 15.85 -16.19
N GLY A 221 -7.82 14.97 -16.34
CA GLY A 221 -8.27 14.51 -17.65
C GLY A 221 -8.79 15.66 -18.51
N ALA A 222 -9.58 16.55 -17.90
CA ALA A 222 -10.11 17.74 -18.58
C ALA A 222 -8.99 18.75 -18.88
N ALA A 223 -8.05 18.97 -17.97
CA ALA A 223 -6.91 19.85 -18.17
C ALA A 223 -6.03 19.38 -19.33
N VAL A 224 -5.66 18.10 -19.36
CA VAL A 224 -4.87 17.52 -20.44
C VAL A 224 -5.61 17.57 -21.79
N MET A 225 -6.92 17.33 -21.80
CA MET A 225 -7.72 17.48 -23.03
C MET A 225 -7.76 18.93 -23.53
N GLY A 226 -7.63 19.90 -22.64
CA GLY A 226 -7.66 21.33 -22.97
C GLY A 226 -6.40 21.79 -23.67
N ASP A 227 -5.23 21.42 -23.21
CA ASP A 227 -3.93 21.92 -23.70
C ASP A 227 -2.95 20.85 -24.18
N GLY A 228 -3.25 19.57 -23.95
CA GLY A 228 -2.36 18.45 -24.31
C GLY A 228 -1.11 18.31 -23.46
N ASN A 229 -1.06 18.98 -22.30
CA ASN A 229 0.11 19.02 -21.45
C ASN A 229 0.19 17.79 -20.49
N PHE A 230 0.71 16.68 -20.98
CA PHE A 230 0.94 15.50 -20.18
C PHE A 230 2.10 15.65 -19.18
N GLU A 231 3.06 16.53 -19.42
CA GLU A 231 4.19 16.78 -18.50
C GLU A 231 3.70 17.28 -17.14
N LEU A 232 2.61 18.05 -17.11
CA LEU A 232 1.99 18.47 -15.85
C LEU A 232 1.58 17.26 -14.99
N VAL A 233 1.12 16.18 -15.61
CA VAL A 233 0.75 14.93 -14.90
C VAL A 233 1.96 14.31 -14.24
N TYR A 234 3.09 14.28 -14.94
CA TYR A 234 4.35 13.80 -14.38
C TYR A 234 4.82 14.65 -13.19
N GLU A 235 4.83 15.97 -13.35
CA GLU A 235 5.25 16.88 -12.27
C GLU A 235 4.38 16.73 -11.01
N MET A 236 3.08 16.57 -11.19
CA MET A 236 2.15 16.30 -10.09
C MET A 236 2.44 14.96 -9.42
N ALA A 237 2.61 13.89 -10.19
CA ALA A 237 2.87 12.56 -9.68
C ALA A 237 4.21 12.46 -8.94
N ASP A 238 5.25 13.08 -9.48
CA ASP A 238 6.58 13.13 -8.84
C ASP A 238 6.56 13.94 -7.53
N THR A 239 5.81 15.04 -7.51
CA THR A 239 5.63 15.85 -6.30
C THR A 239 4.87 15.06 -5.24
N ASP A 240 3.77 14.43 -5.61
CA ASP A 240 2.97 13.60 -4.71
C ASP A 240 3.77 12.41 -4.19
N ARG A 241 4.53 11.73 -5.06
CA ARG A 241 5.47 10.67 -4.66
C ARG A 241 6.41 11.11 -3.54
N LYS A 242 7.03 12.28 -3.69
CA LYS A 242 7.93 12.84 -2.67
C LYS A 242 7.19 13.10 -1.35
N MET A 243 5.98 13.62 -1.43
CA MET A 243 5.15 13.88 -0.26
C MET A 243 4.69 12.57 0.41
N MET A 244 4.28 11.57 -0.37
CA MET A 244 3.95 10.24 0.13
C MET A 244 5.13 9.60 0.87
N LYS A 245 6.32 9.61 0.25
CA LYS A 245 7.54 9.09 0.87
C LYS A 245 7.86 9.80 2.19
N ALA A 246 7.76 11.12 2.21
CA ALA A 246 7.99 11.93 3.41
C ALA A 246 6.96 11.63 4.54
N ALA A 247 5.74 11.25 4.16
CA ALA A 247 4.70 10.83 5.09
C ALA A 247 4.78 9.33 5.48
N GLY A 248 5.77 8.59 4.97
CA GLY A 248 5.92 7.15 5.21
C GLY A 248 4.97 6.27 4.40
N GLN A 249 4.32 6.81 3.37
CA GLN A 249 3.42 6.08 2.49
C GLN A 249 4.22 5.47 1.34
N ASN A 250 4.28 4.15 1.28
CA ASN A 250 5.12 3.42 0.33
C ASN A 250 4.34 2.75 -0.79
N ILE A 251 3.04 2.53 -0.60
CA ILE A 251 2.18 1.85 -1.57
C ILE A 251 0.93 2.68 -1.82
N MET A 252 0.58 2.82 -3.10
CA MET A 252 -0.64 3.46 -3.55
C MET A 252 -1.60 2.44 -4.16
N TYR A 253 -2.88 2.47 -3.75
CA TYR A 253 -3.96 1.71 -4.38
C TYR A 253 -4.51 2.42 -5.61
N GLY A 254 -3.67 2.60 -6.57
CA GLY A 254 -3.96 3.30 -7.81
C GLY A 254 -2.74 3.37 -8.71
N PRO A 255 -2.86 4.06 -9.82
CA PRO A 255 -4.01 4.81 -10.32
C PRO A 255 -5.16 3.94 -10.81
N GLN A 256 -6.37 4.53 -10.87
CA GLN A 256 -7.53 3.89 -11.47
C GLN A 256 -7.50 4.11 -12.98
N VAL A 257 -7.07 3.09 -13.71
CA VAL A 257 -6.85 3.19 -15.18
C VAL A 257 -8.10 2.82 -16.00
N ASP A 258 -9.21 2.61 -15.34
CA ASP A 258 -10.48 2.28 -15.98
C ASP A 258 -10.93 3.38 -16.93
N VAL A 259 -11.40 3.01 -18.12
CA VAL A 259 -12.03 3.93 -19.07
C VAL A 259 -13.52 4.03 -18.75
N ALA A 260 -14.00 5.22 -18.44
CA ALA A 260 -15.37 5.49 -18.00
C ALA A 260 -16.36 5.38 -19.16
N THR A 261 -16.92 4.20 -19.42
CA THR A 261 -17.83 3.95 -20.54
C THR A 261 -19.31 4.00 -20.17
N ASP A 262 -19.66 3.93 -18.89
CA ASP A 262 -21.03 4.14 -18.41
C ASP A 262 -21.10 5.38 -17.49
N PRO A 263 -21.80 6.44 -17.86
CA PRO A 263 -21.88 7.67 -17.05
C PRO A 263 -22.62 7.50 -15.72
N ARG A 264 -23.35 6.40 -15.53
CA ARG A 264 -24.04 6.07 -14.28
C ARG A 264 -23.11 5.41 -13.25
N TRP A 265 -21.94 4.94 -13.68
CA TRP A 265 -21.00 4.29 -12.77
C TRP A 265 -20.46 5.29 -11.73
N PRO A 266 -20.64 5.02 -10.41
CA PRO A 266 -20.33 6.00 -9.37
C PRO A 266 -18.84 6.30 -9.23
N ARG A 267 -17.96 5.44 -9.79
CA ARG A 267 -16.51 5.62 -9.72
C ARG A 267 -15.92 6.37 -10.90
N ASN A 268 -16.74 6.94 -11.77
CA ASN A 268 -16.27 7.80 -12.87
C ASN A 268 -15.39 8.96 -12.38
N SER A 269 -15.68 9.50 -11.20
CA SER A 269 -14.89 10.56 -10.57
C SER A 269 -13.45 10.16 -10.26
N GLY A 270 -13.15 8.84 -10.15
CA GLY A 270 -11.80 8.32 -9.93
C GLY A 270 -11.05 7.99 -11.22
N THR A 271 -11.67 8.19 -12.39
CA THR A 271 -11.10 7.91 -13.72
C THR A 271 -10.62 9.19 -14.41
N TYR A 272 -9.96 9.01 -15.55
CA TYR A 272 -9.51 10.12 -16.42
C TYR A 272 -10.44 10.35 -17.62
N GLY A 273 -11.67 9.83 -17.55
CA GLY A 273 -12.71 10.00 -18.55
C GLY A 273 -12.89 8.81 -19.49
N GLU A 274 -13.60 9.05 -20.58
CA GLU A 274 -14.00 8.01 -21.56
C GLU A 274 -13.01 7.83 -22.73
N ARG A 275 -12.03 8.70 -22.86
CA ARG A 275 -11.06 8.68 -23.96
C ARG A 275 -9.86 7.82 -23.61
N THR A 276 -9.74 6.67 -24.27
CA THR A 276 -8.64 5.71 -24.10
C THR A 276 -7.27 6.35 -24.36
N ASP A 277 -7.11 7.15 -25.41
CA ASP A 277 -5.84 7.79 -25.77
C ASP A 277 -5.37 8.79 -24.70
N ILE A 278 -6.28 9.58 -24.15
CA ILE A 278 -5.98 10.50 -23.04
C ILE A 278 -5.61 9.72 -21.79
N THR A 279 -6.40 8.69 -21.45
CA THR A 279 -6.11 7.83 -20.29
C THR A 279 -4.73 7.18 -20.42
N CYS A 280 -4.36 6.64 -21.59
CA CYS A 280 -3.03 6.08 -21.83
C CYS A 280 -1.91 7.09 -21.58
N GLY A 281 -2.05 8.32 -22.08
CA GLY A 281 -1.07 9.38 -21.88
C GLY A 281 -0.91 9.74 -20.40
N ILE A 282 -2.03 9.93 -19.70
CA ILE A 282 -2.05 10.21 -18.25
C ILE A 282 -1.39 9.08 -17.46
N ILE A 283 -1.75 7.83 -17.73
CA ILE A 283 -1.21 6.67 -17.02
C ILE A 283 0.30 6.55 -17.18
N LYS A 284 0.84 6.79 -18.37
CA LYS A 284 2.29 6.79 -18.58
C LYS A 284 2.99 7.78 -17.65
N GLU A 285 2.51 8.98 -17.57
CA GLU A 285 3.13 10.02 -16.75
C GLU A 285 2.94 9.77 -15.24
N LEU A 286 1.79 9.23 -14.82
CA LEU A 286 1.59 8.80 -13.44
C LEU A 286 2.56 7.68 -13.05
N VAL A 287 2.72 6.66 -13.88
CA VAL A 287 3.67 5.57 -13.61
C VAL A 287 5.10 6.10 -13.51
N ARG A 288 5.55 6.93 -14.48
CA ARG A 288 6.87 7.56 -14.44
C ARG A 288 7.09 8.36 -13.16
N GLY A 289 6.12 9.16 -12.77
CA GLY A 289 6.21 10.02 -11.60
C GLY A 289 6.26 9.23 -10.30
N TYR A 290 5.30 8.34 -10.07
CA TYR A 290 5.24 7.57 -8.83
C TYR A 290 6.34 6.51 -8.71
N GLN A 291 6.75 5.86 -9.79
CA GLN A 291 7.86 4.91 -9.77
C GLN A 291 9.25 5.58 -9.83
N ASN A 292 9.30 6.91 -9.96
CA ASN A 292 10.54 7.65 -10.07
C ASN A 292 11.40 7.18 -11.24
N GLY A 293 10.76 6.88 -12.39
CA GLY A 293 11.44 6.41 -13.59
C GLY A 293 10.57 5.52 -14.49
N GLU A 294 11.18 4.96 -15.53
CA GLU A 294 10.51 4.21 -16.60
C GLU A 294 10.80 2.70 -16.56
N ASP A 295 11.66 2.24 -15.67
CA ASP A 295 12.17 0.86 -15.65
C ASP A 295 11.78 0.11 -14.36
N GLY A 296 10.56 0.32 -13.88
CA GLY A 296 10.05 -0.32 -12.67
C GLY A 296 10.51 0.37 -11.38
N LEU A 297 10.53 -0.39 -10.29
CA LEU A 297 10.81 0.14 -8.96
C LEU A 297 12.30 0.42 -8.73
N ASN A 298 12.56 1.53 -8.01
CA ASN A 298 13.86 1.89 -7.46
C ASN A 298 13.67 2.44 -6.03
N GLU A 299 14.75 2.77 -5.34
CA GLU A 299 14.72 3.22 -3.95
C GLU A 299 13.84 4.46 -3.71
N GLY A 300 13.73 5.34 -4.71
CA GLY A 300 12.87 6.52 -4.65
C GLY A 300 11.39 6.26 -4.93
N SER A 301 11.01 5.06 -5.34
CA SER A 301 9.65 4.76 -5.83
C SER A 301 8.62 4.69 -4.73
N VAL A 302 7.36 4.95 -5.13
CA VAL A 302 6.14 4.46 -4.48
C VAL A 302 5.61 3.29 -5.32
N VAL A 303 5.29 2.17 -4.67
CA VAL A 303 4.65 1.02 -5.31
C VAL A 303 3.26 1.43 -5.76
N ILE A 304 2.95 1.28 -7.04
CA ILE A 304 1.62 1.56 -7.59
C ILE A 304 0.87 0.27 -7.88
N THR A 305 -0.46 0.32 -7.74
CA THR A 305 -1.35 -0.80 -8.03
C THR A 305 -2.39 -0.35 -9.03
N VAL A 306 -2.08 -0.52 -10.33
CA VAL A 306 -3.02 -0.11 -11.39
C VAL A 306 -4.28 -0.97 -11.37
N LYS A 307 -5.45 -0.35 -11.50
CA LYS A 307 -6.74 -1.00 -11.26
C LYS A 307 -7.86 -0.46 -12.16
N HIS A 308 -8.90 -1.25 -12.41
CA HIS A 308 -9.17 -2.65 -12.00
C HIS A 308 -9.12 -3.53 -13.26
N PHE A 309 -8.12 -4.36 -13.36
CA PHE A 309 -7.87 -5.16 -14.57
C PHE A 309 -8.98 -6.20 -14.83
N PRO A 310 -9.52 -6.34 -16.04
CA PRO A 310 -9.13 -5.73 -17.31
C PRO A 310 -9.89 -4.44 -17.68
N GLY A 311 -10.53 -3.78 -16.73
CA GLY A 311 -11.27 -2.53 -16.88
C GLY A 311 -12.68 -2.62 -16.31
N ASP A 312 -12.95 -1.77 -15.31
CA ASP A 312 -14.20 -1.77 -14.54
C ASP A 312 -15.29 -0.85 -15.15
N GLY A 313 -14.91 0.00 -16.11
CA GLY A 313 -15.81 0.98 -16.73
C GLY A 313 -17.06 0.40 -17.42
N PRO A 314 -17.04 -0.78 -18.08
CA PRO A 314 -18.23 -1.34 -18.74
C PRO A 314 -19.20 -2.02 -17.78
N ALA A 315 -19.40 -1.42 -16.60
CA ALA A 315 -20.33 -1.90 -15.58
C ALA A 315 -21.76 -1.98 -16.07
N GLU A 316 -22.44 -3.14 -15.88
CA GLU A 316 -23.86 -3.29 -16.25
C GLU A 316 -24.71 -2.26 -15.49
N ASN A 317 -25.39 -1.38 -16.21
CA ASN A 317 -26.20 -0.29 -15.66
C ASN A 317 -25.45 0.66 -14.70
N GLY A 318 -24.13 0.67 -14.75
CA GLY A 318 -23.29 1.47 -13.85
C GLY A 318 -23.20 0.92 -12.43
N PHE A 319 -23.59 -0.33 -12.18
CA PHE A 319 -23.57 -0.88 -10.82
C PHE A 319 -22.15 -1.17 -10.34
N GLU A 320 -21.90 -0.86 -9.08
CA GLU A 320 -20.63 -1.00 -8.39
C GLU A 320 -20.34 -2.47 -8.02
N PRO A 321 -19.13 -3.03 -8.36
CA PRO A 321 -18.82 -4.45 -8.17
C PRO A 321 -18.62 -4.89 -6.71
N HIS A 322 -18.50 -3.97 -5.77
CA HIS A 322 -18.49 -4.30 -4.34
C HIS A 322 -19.85 -4.82 -3.86
N MET A 323 -20.88 -4.69 -4.68
CA MET A 323 -22.24 -5.16 -4.37
C MET A 323 -22.63 -6.29 -5.32
N PRO A 324 -23.41 -7.32 -4.86
CA PRO A 324 -23.81 -8.44 -5.70
C PRO A 324 -24.55 -8.05 -6.99
N ILE A 325 -25.23 -6.90 -7.00
CA ILE A 325 -25.90 -6.35 -8.17
C ILE A 325 -24.93 -5.90 -9.26
N GLY A 326 -23.70 -5.51 -8.91
CA GLY A 326 -22.67 -5.01 -9.82
C GLY A 326 -21.75 -6.08 -10.41
N GLN A 327 -22.15 -7.33 -10.38
CA GLN A 327 -21.27 -8.46 -10.73
C GLN A 327 -20.90 -8.60 -12.20
N TRP A 328 -21.50 -7.81 -13.12
CA TRP A 328 -21.31 -8.01 -14.56
C TRP A 328 -20.61 -6.85 -15.25
N ARG A 329 -19.66 -7.19 -16.14
CA ARG A 329 -19.08 -6.28 -17.14
C ARG A 329 -19.57 -6.67 -18.52
N LEU A 330 -20.11 -5.69 -19.23
CA LEU A 330 -20.71 -5.87 -20.56
C LEU A 330 -19.87 -5.20 -21.63
N TYR A 331 -19.42 -5.96 -22.59
CA TYR A 331 -18.75 -5.45 -23.78
C TYR A 331 -19.72 -5.52 -24.96
N PRO A 332 -20.44 -4.43 -25.26
CA PRO A 332 -21.54 -4.47 -26.24
C PRO A 332 -21.07 -4.63 -27.67
N THR A 333 -19.80 -4.37 -27.95
CA THR A 333 -19.21 -4.52 -29.29
C THR A 333 -18.03 -5.49 -29.26
N GLU A 334 -17.86 -6.24 -30.35
CA GLU A 334 -16.74 -7.16 -30.51
C GLU A 334 -15.41 -6.40 -30.47
N GLY A 335 -14.46 -6.93 -29.70
CA GLY A 335 -13.13 -6.34 -29.53
C GLY A 335 -13.08 -5.03 -28.74
N SER A 336 -14.18 -4.61 -28.10
CA SER A 336 -14.19 -3.34 -27.33
C SER A 336 -13.26 -3.36 -26.12
N MET A 337 -13.05 -4.52 -25.50
CA MET A 337 -12.09 -4.66 -24.42
C MET A 337 -10.65 -4.38 -24.89
N GLU A 338 -10.23 -5.00 -25.99
CA GLU A 338 -8.90 -4.76 -26.59
C GLU A 338 -8.72 -3.31 -27.06
N LYS A 339 -9.77 -2.75 -27.63
CA LYS A 339 -9.70 -1.42 -28.24
C LYS A 339 -9.70 -0.28 -27.23
N TYR A 340 -10.45 -0.41 -26.15
CA TYR A 340 -10.72 0.70 -25.24
C TYR A 340 -10.22 0.49 -23.82
N HIS A 341 -10.29 -0.73 -23.29
CA HIS A 341 -10.06 -0.97 -21.86
C HIS A 341 -8.66 -1.49 -21.54
N LEU A 342 -8.08 -2.32 -22.42
CA LEU A 342 -6.72 -2.85 -22.20
C LEU A 342 -5.57 -1.86 -22.50
N PRO A 343 -5.68 -0.91 -23.46
CA PRO A 343 -4.54 -0.05 -23.77
C PRO A 343 -4.00 0.78 -22.59
N PRO A 344 -4.81 1.31 -21.64
CA PRO A 344 -4.27 1.99 -20.48
C PRO A 344 -3.44 1.07 -19.56
N PHE A 345 -3.84 -0.19 -19.41
CA PHE A 345 -3.05 -1.18 -18.69
C PHE A 345 -1.76 -1.51 -19.43
N GLN A 346 -1.80 -1.66 -20.76
CA GLN A 346 -0.58 -1.86 -21.54
C GLN A 346 0.38 -0.68 -21.39
N ALA A 347 -0.15 0.54 -21.38
CA ALA A 347 0.67 1.74 -21.15
C ALA A 347 1.36 1.74 -19.79
N ALA A 348 0.73 1.16 -18.75
CA ALA A 348 1.34 0.97 -17.44
C ALA A 348 2.38 -0.17 -17.45
N PHE A 349 2.08 -1.29 -18.12
CA PHE A 349 2.96 -2.46 -18.17
C PHE A 349 4.24 -2.19 -18.96
N ASP A 350 4.15 -1.42 -20.04
CA ASP A 350 5.31 -0.99 -20.83
C ASP A 350 6.36 -0.24 -19.97
N LEU A 351 5.93 0.35 -18.85
CA LEU A 351 6.77 1.02 -17.85
C LEU A 351 7.00 0.16 -16.59
N LYS A 352 6.71 -1.13 -16.67
CA LYS A 352 6.86 -2.10 -15.57
C LYS A 352 6.14 -1.66 -14.29
N ALA A 353 4.86 -1.30 -14.43
CA ALA A 353 4.01 -0.99 -13.28
C ALA A 353 4.08 -2.11 -12.24
N SER A 354 4.29 -1.74 -10.98
CA SER A 354 4.70 -2.66 -9.91
C SER A 354 3.65 -3.68 -9.51
N ALA A 355 2.36 -3.36 -9.63
CA ALA A 355 1.28 -4.27 -9.31
C ALA A 355 0.01 -3.98 -10.09
N ILE A 356 -0.85 -4.99 -10.20
CA ILE A 356 -2.23 -4.84 -10.69
C ILE A 356 -3.22 -5.28 -9.63
N MET A 357 -4.40 -4.67 -9.63
CA MET A 357 -5.56 -5.13 -8.89
C MET A 357 -6.62 -5.57 -9.90
N PRO A 358 -6.95 -6.88 -9.94
CA PRO A 358 -8.03 -7.36 -10.79
C PRO A 358 -9.39 -6.87 -10.32
N ASP A 359 -10.32 -6.77 -11.27
CA ASP A 359 -11.72 -6.47 -10.99
C ASP A 359 -12.42 -7.65 -10.28
N TYR A 360 -13.35 -7.37 -9.40
CA TYR A 360 -14.16 -8.37 -8.71
C TYR A 360 -15.25 -8.97 -9.60
N SER A 361 -15.70 -8.23 -10.59
CA SER A 361 -16.80 -8.61 -11.44
C SER A 361 -16.45 -9.71 -12.43
N ARG A 362 -17.48 -10.21 -13.09
CA ARG A 362 -17.42 -11.22 -14.13
C ARG A 362 -17.55 -10.57 -15.49
N ILE A 363 -16.82 -11.07 -16.47
CA ILE A 363 -17.06 -10.73 -17.86
C ILE A 363 -18.31 -11.49 -18.30
N CYS A 364 -19.30 -10.79 -18.81
CA CYS A 364 -20.53 -11.40 -19.29
C CYS A 364 -20.26 -12.18 -20.56
N ALA A 365 -20.66 -13.45 -20.60
CA ALA A 365 -20.48 -14.36 -21.73
C ALA A 365 -21.80 -14.74 -22.44
N ASP A 366 -22.90 -14.07 -22.12
CA ASP A 366 -24.19 -14.29 -22.76
C ASP A 366 -24.51 -13.24 -23.84
N SER A 367 -25.74 -13.25 -24.36
CA SER A 367 -26.15 -12.36 -25.45
C SER A 367 -26.08 -10.85 -25.15
N ARG A 368 -25.89 -10.45 -23.89
CA ARG A 368 -25.72 -9.04 -23.47
C ARG A 368 -24.33 -8.50 -23.80
N SER A 369 -23.38 -9.38 -24.06
CA SER A 369 -21.99 -9.03 -24.37
C SER A 369 -21.53 -9.74 -25.64
N LYS A 370 -20.56 -9.15 -26.32
CA LYS A 370 -19.91 -9.75 -27.50
C LYS A 370 -18.61 -10.41 -27.10
N GLU A 371 -18.14 -11.36 -27.92
CA GLU A 371 -16.83 -11.98 -27.70
C GLU A 371 -15.72 -10.94 -27.69
N GLN A 372 -14.79 -11.13 -26.80
CA GLN A 372 -13.64 -10.24 -26.63
C GLN A 372 -12.35 -10.99 -26.95
N TYR A 373 -11.46 -10.33 -27.66
CA TYR A 373 -10.19 -10.89 -28.09
C TYR A 373 -9.07 -9.95 -27.72
N TYR A 374 -7.89 -10.48 -27.51
CA TYR A 374 -6.66 -9.72 -27.46
C TYR A 374 -5.60 -10.38 -28.33
N ARG A 375 -5.06 -9.64 -29.30
CA ARG A 375 -4.10 -10.16 -30.30
C ARG A 375 -4.56 -11.48 -30.94
N GLY A 376 -5.86 -11.56 -31.25
CA GLY A 376 -6.48 -12.72 -31.88
C GLY A 376 -6.82 -13.90 -30.96
N ARG A 377 -6.59 -13.79 -29.66
CA ARG A 377 -6.97 -14.81 -28.66
C ARG A 377 -8.27 -14.41 -27.97
N LEU A 378 -9.18 -15.36 -27.80
CA LEU A 378 -10.38 -15.17 -26.98
C LEU A 378 -9.99 -15.01 -25.51
N THR A 379 -10.44 -13.93 -24.85
CA THR A 379 -9.94 -13.51 -23.55
C THR A 379 -10.68 -14.09 -22.36
N SER A 380 -11.95 -14.48 -22.47
CA SER A 380 -12.64 -15.22 -21.41
C SER A 380 -13.98 -15.77 -21.86
N ARG A 381 -14.30 -16.99 -21.40
CA ARG A 381 -15.63 -17.58 -21.43
C ARG A 381 -16.10 -18.00 -20.03
N GLU A 382 -15.28 -17.84 -19.03
CA GLU A 382 -15.62 -18.22 -17.67
C GLU A 382 -16.45 -17.15 -16.99
N THR A 383 -17.46 -17.58 -16.22
CA THR A 383 -18.37 -16.70 -15.48
C THR A 383 -18.00 -16.61 -14.00
N VAL A 384 -16.72 -16.55 -13.72
CA VAL A 384 -16.15 -16.32 -12.39
C VAL A 384 -15.57 -14.91 -12.29
N GLY A 385 -15.27 -14.44 -11.10
CA GLY A 385 -14.64 -13.13 -10.91
C GLY A 385 -13.30 -13.05 -11.66
N SER A 386 -13.00 -11.89 -12.20
CA SER A 386 -11.84 -11.68 -13.08
C SER A 386 -10.51 -12.13 -12.47
N THR A 387 -10.37 -12.03 -11.15
CA THR A 387 -9.21 -12.51 -10.39
C THR A 387 -8.94 -14.01 -10.57
N TYR A 388 -9.99 -14.82 -10.81
CA TYR A 388 -9.89 -16.27 -10.88
C TYR A 388 -9.83 -16.79 -12.32
N ILE A 389 -9.78 -15.92 -13.31
CA ILE A 389 -9.70 -16.27 -14.73
C ILE A 389 -8.23 -16.37 -15.14
N LYS A 390 -7.75 -17.60 -15.37
CA LYS A 390 -6.38 -17.86 -15.81
C LYS A 390 -6.02 -17.11 -17.09
N GLU A 391 -6.93 -17.11 -18.06
CA GLU A 391 -6.75 -16.43 -19.35
C GLU A 391 -6.54 -14.93 -19.20
N LEU A 392 -7.14 -14.30 -18.19
CA LEU A 392 -6.93 -12.87 -17.91
C LEU A 392 -5.64 -12.63 -17.13
N ILE A 393 -5.44 -13.34 -16.02
CA ILE A 393 -4.36 -13.02 -15.10
C ILE A 393 -3.01 -13.58 -15.53
N THR A 394 -3.01 -14.85 -15.96
CA THR A 394 -1.77 -15.50 -16.37
C THR A 394 -1.49 -15.23 -17.86
N ASP A 395 -2.39 -15.69 -18.72
CA ASP A 395 -2.11 -15.74 -20.16
C ASP A 395 -2.12 -14.33 -20.80
N LEU A 396 -3.04 -13.47 -20.36
CA LEU A 396 -3.13 -12.10 -20.89
C LEU A 396 -2.18 -11.16 -20.14
N ALA A 397 -2.40 -10.94 -18.83
CA ALA A 397 -1.65 -9.91 -18.12
C ALA A 397 -0.15 -10.24 -18.04
N ARG A 398 0.21 -11.46 -17.60
CA ARG A 398 1.62 -11.80 -17.36
C ARG A 398 2.38 -12.25 -18.60
N GLU A 399 1.77 -13.12 -19.44
CA GLU A 399 2.50 -13.73 -20.56
C GLU A 399 2.41 -12.93 -21.85
N THR A 400 1.34 -12.17 -22.06
CA THR A 400 1.08 -11.47 -23.32
C THR A 400 1.33 -9.97 -23.25
N MET A 401 0.94 -9.34 -22.14
CA MET A 401 1.09 -7.89 -21.95
C MET A 401 2.42 -7.52 -21.28
N GLY A 402 3.00 -8.43 -20.51
CA GLY A 402 4.27 -8.26 -19.80
C GLY A 402 4.04 -8.13 -18.31
#